data_d4a5a6ac8a8e1e3c3a5ebd1dd59becd9
#
_entry.id   d4a5a6ac8a8e1e3c3a5ebd1dd59becd9
#
_cell.length_a   1.000
_cell.length_b   1.000
_cell.length_c   1.000
_cell.angle_alpha   90.00
_cell.angle_beta   90.00
_cell.angle_gamma   90.00
#
_symmetry.space_group_name_H-M   'P 1'
#
loop_
_entity.id
_entity.type
_entity.pdbx_description
1 polymer ?
#
loop_
_entity_poly.entity_id
_entity_poly.type
_entity_poly.pdbx_seq_one_letter_code
_entity_poly.pdbx_strand_id
1 'polypeptide(L)'
;LHKAIRRQRQMCIRDSDYIDPMPFFLKHIKDTTAPKAEGIMLFPQPGRGVVEGIQKNQTFPLNNNGRPIEAWGVIGAGIKAYDYMDGVHNRYGVHTVVLTVDGQEVFRSTVDRFSQEENRMINSWTCGQYMKSFIDPGNTLRMLEAANDNRGLVTIDEERDYRFLYTLTDAFGNTSHTRFTVRGKKQPIERLQHREKYFFAWNCTNFLQEPGLTLIVPKGMLYDDVALNYQMKADSGAVAFTYQLSDESVPLHGSCELRIGLRRMPLADTTKYYVARVTPKGLYGAGGTYEDGFMKTTVRELATYTVAIDTVPPVITPVNPKNWGRTGKIVYTIKDKATGIHSYRGTIDGKYALFGRPNLTRSQYICELDPKRVEKGGKHVVEMVAVDGCGNETVVRDTFVW
;
A
#
# COMPACT_ATOMS: atom_id res chain seq x y z
N LEU A 1 4.92 5.27 -7.06
CA LEU A 1 6.16 4.56 -6.69
C LEU A 1 5.92 3.08 -6.44
N HIS A 2 4.94 2.68 -5.61
CA HIS A 2 4.61 1.26 -5.36
C HIS A 2 4.38 0.44 -6.64
N LYS A 3 3.77 1.00 -7.69
CA LYS A 3 3.54 0.29 -8.95
C LYS A 3 4.82 0.17 -9.79
N ALA A 4 5.68 1.18 -9.78
CA ALA A 4 6.94 1.16 -10.52
C ALA A 4 7.94 0.18 -9.89
N ILE A 5 8.14 0.26 -8.59
CA ILE A 5 9.00 -0.66 -7.84
C ILE A 5 8.50 -2.12 -7.94
N ARG A 6 7.17 -2.37 -7.93
CA ARG A 6 6.61 -3.73 -8.12
C ARG A 6 6.90 -4.34 -9.48
N ARG A 7 7.09 -3.58 -10.55
CA ARG A 7 7.39 -4.11 -11.88
C ARG A 7 8.86 -4.51 -12.06
N GLN A 8 9.78 -3.94 -11.32
CA GLN A 8 11.19 -4.32 -11.30
C GLN A 8 11.47 -5.62 -10.51
N ARG A 9 10.49 -6.15 -9.77
CA ARG A 9 10.64 -7.18 -8.74
C ARG A 9 10.46 -8.63 -9.20
N GLN A 10 10.67 -9.01 -10.43
CA GLN A 10 10.29 -10.35 -10.90
C GLN A 10 11.40 -11.39 -10.97
N MET A 11 12.55 -11.17 -10.36
CA MET A 11 13.53 -12.25 -10.20
C MET A 11 13.65 -12.65 -8.72
N CYS A 12 12.83 -13.64 -8.32
CA CYS A 12 13.06 -14.36 -7.09
C CYS A 12 14.24 -15.32 -7.27
N ILE A 13 15.33 -15.12 -6.55
CA ILE A 13 16.33 -16.16 -6.36
C ILE A 13 15.84 -17.08 -5.22
N ARG A 14 16.34 -18.32 -5.21
CA ARG A 14 15.91 -19.45 -4.38
C ARG A 14 15.92 -19.19 -2.86
N ASP A 15 16.43 -18.04 -2.41
CA ASP A 15 16.69 -17.71 -1.00
C ASP A 15 15.76 -16.61 -0.47
N SER A 16 14.60 -16.37 -1.13
CA SER A 16 13.57 -15.41 -0.69
C SER A 16 13.90 -13.92 -0.85
N ASP A 17 15.05 -13.52 -1.39
CA ASP A 17 15.38 -12.13 -1.68
C ASP A 17 14.90 -11.70 -3.07
N TYR A 18 14.35 -10.49 -3.14
CA TYR A 18 14.10 -9.77 -4.39
C TYR A 18 15.36 -8.97 -4.73
N ILE A 19 15.87 -9.15 -5.95
CA ILE A 19 17.05 -8.41 -6.42
C ILE A 19 16.68 -7.50 -7.58
N ASP A 20 17.47 -6.46 -7.81
CA ASP A 20 17.39 -5.65 -9.02
C ASP A 20 17.78 -6.52 -10.23
N PRO A 21 16.91 -6.69 -11.23
CA PRO A 21 17.22 -7.45 -12.44
C PRO A 21 18.16 -6.70 -13.40
N MET A 22 18.30 -5.38 -13.26
CA MET A 22 19.04 -4.55 -14.24
C MET A 22 20.49 -4.99 -14.46
N PRO A 23 21.28 -5.39 -13.45
CA PRO A 23 22.65 -5.86 -13.68
C PRO A 23 22.77 -7.01 -14.69
N PHE A 24 21.71 -7.84 -14.83
CA PHE A 24 21.69 -8.95 -15.80
C PHE A 24 21.39 -8.47 -17.24
N PHE A 25 20.78 -7.31 -17.40
CA PHE A 25 20.35 -6.76 -18.68
C PHE A 25 21.18 -5.60 -19.19
N LEU A 26 22.08 -5.01 -18.39
CA LEU A 26 22.91 -3.84 -18.76
C LEU A 26 23.68 -4.02 -20.07
N LYS A 27 24.08 -5.26 -20.42
CA LYS A 27 24.77 -5.57 -21.68
C LYS A 27 23.88 -5.49 -22.92
N HIS A 28 22.56 -5.57 -22.73
CA HIS A 28 21.57 -5.67 -23.82
C HIS A 28 20.69 -4.42 -23.93
N ILE A 29 20.70 -3.57 -22.95
CA ILE A 29 19.89 -2.35 -22.87
C ILE A 29 20.85 -1.18 -22.77
N LYS A 30 20.58 -0.11 -23.52
CA LYS A 30 21.31 1.16 -23.39
C LYS A 30 20.35 2.21 -22.84
N ASP A 31 20.85 3.01 -21.93
CA ASP A 31 20.13 4.14 -21.39
C ASP A 31 21.08 5.30 -21.11
N THR A 32 20.69 6.48 -21.52
CA THR A 32 21.45 7.74 -21.33
C THR A 32 20.61 8.79 -20.61
N THR A 33 19.39 8.44 -20.24
CA THR A 33 18.43 9.35 -19.60
C THR A 33 18.57 9.33 -18.09
N ALA A 34 19.10 10.41 -17.50
CA ALA A 34 19.22 10.52 -16.06
C ALA A 34 17.86 10.64 -15.35
N PRO A 35 17.72 10.14 -14.11
CA PRO A 35 16.50 10.26 -13.31
C PRO A 35 16.07 11.72 -13.13
N LYS A 36 14.75 11.95 -12.99
CA LYS A 36 14.17 13.29 -12.84
C LYS A 36 13.44 13.42 -11.51
N ALA A 37 13.77 14.45 -10.74
CA ALA A 37 12.99 14.89 -9.60
C ALA A 37 11.75 15.64 -10.07
N GLU A 38 10.64 15.51 -9.34
CA GLU A 38 9.37 16.18 -9.60
C GLU A 38 8.90 17.07 -8.43
N GLY A 39 9.44 16.88 -7.22
CA GLY A 39 9.08 17.65 -6.04
C GLY A 39 9.81 17.19 -4.79
N ILE A 40 9.78 18.02 -3.76
CA ILE A 40 10.34 17.72 -2.44
C ILE A 40 9.23 17.77 -1.39
N MET A 41 9.42 17.05 -0.30
CA MET A 41 8.58 17.09 0.88
C MET A 41 9.46 17.24 2.10
N LEU A 42 9.06 18.12 3.03
CA LEU A 42 9.71 18.24 4.32
C LEU A 42 8.79 17.69 5.41
N PHE A 43 9.40 17.04 6.38
CA PHE A 43 8.76 16.29 7.46
C PHE A 43 9.22 16.90 8.79
N PRO A 44 8.55 17.96 9.29
CA PRO A 44 8.83 18.43 10.64
C PRO A 44 8.53 17.31 11.64
N GLN A 45 9.50 17.02 12.51
CA GLN A 45 9.30 15.96 13.50
C GLN A 45 8.34 16.44 14.58
N PRO A 46 7.34 15.62 14.96
CA PRO A 46 6.31 16.03 15.92
C PRO A 46 6.89 16.55 17.23
N GLY A 47 6.48 17.73 17.69
CA GLY A 47 6.96 18.39 18.91
C GLY A 47 8.43 18.81 18.92
N ARG A 48 9.17 18.60 17.80
CA ARG A 48 10.60 18.84 17.69
C ARG A 48 11.00 19.68 16.48
N GLY A 49 10.10 19.88 15.51
CA GLY A 49 10.39 20.61 14.28
C GLY A 49 9.17 21.35 13.72
N VAL A 50 9.45 22.38 12.93
CA VAL A 50 8.44 23.19 12.24
C VAL A 50 8.98 23.60 10.87
N VAL A 51 8.11 23.66 9.86
CA VAL A 51 8.41 24.10 8.49
C VAL A 51 7.32 25.10 8.08
N GLU A 52 7.70 26.30 7.61
CA GLU A 52 6.77 27.38 7.23
C GLU A 52 5.68 27.63 8.30
N GLY A 53 6.04 27.57 9.59
CA GLY A 53 5.12 27.75 10.70
C GLY A 53 4.19 26.58 11.00
N ILE A 54 4.32 25.44 10.31
CA ILE A 54 3.41 24.29 10.41
C ILE A 54 4.18 23.03 10.81
N GLN A 55 3.62 22.26 11.75
CA GLN A 55 4.17 20.97 12.22
C GLN A 55 3.56 19.76 11.49
N LYS A 56 3.23 19.91 10.21
CA LYS A 56 2.74 18.84 9.33
C LYS A 56 3.62 18.73 8.10
N ASN A 57 3.63 17.55 7.51
CA ASN A 57 4.35 17.29 6.25
C ASN A 57 3.87 18.23 5.15
N GLN A 58 4.82 18.84 4.45
CA GLN A 58 4.55 19.83 3.41
C GLN A 58 5.33 19.52 2.14
N THR A 59 4.67 19.70 0.99
CA THR A 59 5.26 19.52 -0.33
C THR A 59 5.67 20.87 -0.93
N PHE A 60 6.81 20.87 -1.62
CA PHE A 60 7.34 22.06 -2.29
C PHE A 60 7.72 21.73 -3.73
N PRO A 61 7.56 22.67 -4.67
CA PRO A 61 8.12 22.54 -6.00
C PRO A 61 9.65 22.57 -5.94
N LEU A 62 10.34 22.00 -6.94
CA LEU A 62 11.80 21.88 -6.93
C LEU A 62 12.54 23.21 -6.79
N ASN A 63 12.04 24.25 -7.45
CA ASN A 63 12.68 25.56 -7.43
C ASN A 63 12.10 26.52 -6.40
N ASN A 64 10.99 26.15 -5.73
CA ASN A 64 10.28 27.01 -4.76
C ASN A 64 10.30 28.53 -5.10
N ASN A 65 10.23 28.85 -6.41
CA ASN A 65 10.37 30.20 -6.94
C ASN A 65 11.66 30.95 -6.48
N GLY A 66 12.73 30.19 -6.24
CA GLY A 66 14.02 30.72 -5.76
C GLY A 66 14.03 31.11 -4.29
N ARG A 67 12.94 30.86 -3.53
CA ARG A 67 12.85 31.21 -2.11
C ARG A 67 13.33 30.05 -1.24
N PRO A 68 14.17 30.31 -0.22
CA PRO A 68 14.46 29.34 0.82
C PRO A 68 13.19 28.93 1.56
N ILE A 69 13.13 27.68 2.00
CA ILE A 69 12.04 27.14 2.83
C ILE A 69 12.40 27.42 4.29
N GLU A 70 11.58 28.14 5.04
CA GLU A 70 11.85 28.41 6.44
C GLU A 70 11.57 27.20 7.32
N ALA A 71 12.52 26.83 8.18
CA ALA A 71 12.35 25.72 9.13
C ALA A 71 13.10 25.98 10.43
N TRP A 72 12.70 25.27 11.49
CA TRP A 72 13.37 25.24 12.79
C TRP A 72 13.21 23.90 13.50
N GLY A 73 14.25 23.46 14.20
CA GLY A 73 14.27 22.19 14.91
C GLY A 73 14.55 20.99 14.01
N VAL A 74 14.03 19.81 14.34
CA VAL A 74 14.34 18.56 13.67
C VAL A 74 13.38 18.31 12.51
N ILE A 75 13.92 18.16 11.32
CA ILE A 75 13.16 17.89 10.10
C ILE A 75 13.72 16.69 9.33
N GLY A 76 12.86 15.96 8.64
CA GLY A 76 13.21 15.03 7.58
C GLY A 76 13.00 15.64 6.21
N ALA A 77 13.66 15.09 5.20
CA ALA A 77 13.41 15.44 3.80
C ALA A 77 12.95 14.21 3.02
N GLY A 78 12.26 14.44 1.91
CA GLY A 78 11.86 13.40 0.97
C GLY A 78 11.78 13.95 -0.44
N ILE A 79 11.92 13.06 -1.41
CA ILE A 79 11.93 13.42 -2.83
C ILE A 79 10.92 12.58 -3.62
N LYS A 80 10.21 13.23 -4.53
CA LYS A 80 9.44 12.59 -5.58
C LYS A 80 10.30 12.59 -6.84
N ALA A 81 10.74 11.41 -7.25
CA ALA A 81 11.60 11.25 -8.42
C ALA A 81 11.28 9.95 -9.16
N TYR A 82 11.55 9.94 -10.45
CA TYR A 82 11.40 8.78 -11.32
C TYR A 82 12.57 8.69 -12.27
N ASP A 83 12.87 7.48 -12.64
CA ASP A 83 13.76 7.16 -13.73
C ASP A 83 12.97 6.89 -15.02
N TYR A 84 13.59 7.16 -16.18
CA TYR A 84 13.04 6.98 -17.51
C TYR A 84 14.12 6.37 -18.40
N MET A 85 13.76 5.40 -19.20
CA MET A 85 14.69 4.78 -20.15
C MET A 85 14.50 5.35 -21.54
N ASP A 86 15.58 5.37 -22.33
CA ASP A 86 15.59 5.84 -23.70
C ASP A 86 14.50 5.18 -24.55
N GLY A 87 13.69 6.00 -25.24
CA GLY A 87 12.63 5.53 -26.12
C GLY A 87 11.43 4.87 -25.45
N VAL A 88 11.32 4.91 -24.11
CA VAL A 88 10.24 4.29 -23.35
C VAL A 88 9.54 5.33 -22.46
N HIS A 89 8.19 5.34 -22.50
CA HIS A 89 7.39 6.26 -21.67
C HIS A 89 7.09 5.73 -20.25
N ASN A 90 7.63 4.58 -19.86
CA ASN A 90 7.41 4.01 -18.54
C ASN A 90 8.22 4.77 -17.48
N ARG A 91 7.63 4.88 -16.29
CA ARG A 91 8.31 5.40 -15.10
C ARG A 91 8.90 4.25 -14.30
N TYR A 92 10.16 4.34 -13.98
CA TYR A 92 10.89 3.41 -13.14
C TYR A 92 11.23 4.05 -11.79
N GLY A 93 11.61 3.24 -10.80
CA GLY A 93 12.18 3.73 -9.54
C GLY A 93 13.62 4.18 -9.76
N VAL A 94 14.04 5.20 -9.05
CA VAL A 94 15.45 5.63 -9.03
C VAL A 94 16.27 4.56 -8.29
N HIS A 95 17.40 4.15 -8.87
CA HIS A 95 18.28 3.12 -8.29
C HIS A 95 18.95 3.62 -7.01
N THR A 96 19.62 4.76 -7.06
CA THR A 96 20.30 5.35 -5.89
C THR A 96 19.85 6.79 -5.67
N VAL A 97 19.49 7.09 -4.41
CA VAL A 97 19.17 8.44 -3.96
C VAL A 97 20.09 8.80 -2.81
N VAL A 98 20.84 9.88 -2.94
CA VAL A 98 21.71 10.40 -1.90
C VAL A 98 21.24 11.81 -1.52
N LEU A 99 21.09 12.07 -0.23
CA LEU A 99 20.87 13.40 0.30
C LEU A 99 22.13 13.89 1.02
N THR A 100 22.64 15.04 0.61
CA THR A 100 23.68 15.78 1.34
C THR A 100 23.13 17.10 1.85
N VAL A 101 23.60 17.53 3.02
CA VAL A 101 23.31 18.85 3.61
C VAL A 101 24.64 19.52 3.92
N ASP A 102 24.84 20.73 3.39
CA ASP A 102 26.09 21.48 3.49
C ASP A 102 27.33 20.68 3.06
N GLY A 103 27.16 19.78 2.08
CA GLY A 103 28.21 18.91 1.56
C GLY A 103 28.44 17.62 2.34
N GLN A 104 27.76 17.42 3.47
CA GLN A 104 27.83 16.17 4.25
C GLN A 104 26.68 15.25 3.87
N GLU A 105 26.99 13.98 3.57
CA GLU A 105 25.97 12.96 3.34
C GLU A 105 25.21 12.69 4.64
N VAL A 106 23.87 12.70 4.57
CA VAL A 106 22.99 12.42 5.71
C VAL A 106 22.16 11.17 5.51
N PHE A 107 21.90 10.80 4.23
CA PHE A 107 21.10 9.64 3.91
C PHE A 107 21.42 9.11 2.51
N ARG A 108 21.34 7.77 2.38
CA ARG A 108 21.45 7.05 1.10
C ARG A 108 20.38 5.98 1.01
N SER A 109 19.83 5.77 -0.16
CA SER A 109 19.08 4.56 -0.47
C SER A 109 19.58 3.95 -1.77
N THR A 110 19.73 2.62 -1.78
CA THR A 110 20.12 1.86 -2.98
C THR A 110 19.15 0.71 -3.18
N VAL A 111 18.43 0.74 -4.29
CA VAL A 111 17.39 -0.26 -4.62
C VAL A 111 18.05 -1.43 -5.34
N ASP A 112 18.75 -2.27 -4.61
CA ASP A 112 19.47 -3.44 -5.13
C ASP A 112 18.88 -4.76 -4.67
N ARG A 113 18.56 -4.88 -3.37
CA ARG A 113 18.14 -6.14 -2.76
C ARG A 113 17.28 -5.88 -1.51
N PHE A 114 16.22 -6.69 -1.33
CA PHE A 114 15.47 -6.78 -0.06
C PHE A 114 14.78 -8.14 0.06
N SER A 115 14.51 -8.60 1.27
CA SER A 115 13.82 -9.86 1.53
C SER A 115 12.29 -9.72 1.39
N GLN A 116 11.59 -10.86 1.36
CA GLN A 116 10.13 -10.86 1.38
C GLN A 116 9.58 -10.24 2.68
N GLU A 117 10.25 -10.42 3.80
CA GLU A 117 9.88 -9.83 5.08
C GLU A 117 10.03 -8.30 5.05
N GLU A 118 11.13 -7.79 4.51
CA GLU A 118 11.38 -6.36 4.38
C GLU A 118 10.45 -5.65 3.39
N ASN A 119 9.79 -6.39 2.50
CA ASN A 119 8.93 -5.82 1.45
C ASN A 119 7.88 -4.84 1.99
N ARG A 120 7.33 -5.07 3.18
CA ARG A 120 6.34 -4.17 3.78
C ARG A 120 6.95 -2.93 4.40
N MET A 121 8.24 -2.91 4.71
CA MET A 121 8.94 -1.76 5.26
C MET A 121 8.99 -0.57 4.28
N ILE A 122 8.79 -0.85 2.99
CA ILE A 122 8.60 0.19 1.96
C ILE A 122 7.41 1.10 2.27
N ASN A 123 6.40 0.61 2.99
CA ASN A 123 5.24 1.43 3.38
C ASN A 123 5.63 2.54 4.38
N SER A 124 6.65 2.32 5.20
CA SER A 124 7.22 3.33 6.08
C SER A 124 8.21 4.25 5.34
N TRP A 125 8.97 3.72 4.38
CA TRP A 125 9.91 4.51 3.59
C TRP A 125 9.23 5.56 2.69
N THR A 126 7.98 5.33 2.26
CA THR A 126 7.29 6.24 1.35
C THR A 126 6.12 6.97 2.01
N CYS A 127 5.96 8.24 1.70
CA CYS A 127 4.78 9.04 2.01
C CYS A 127 4.13 9.48 0.69
N GLY A 128 3.03 8.84 0.30
CA GLY A 128 2.43 9.03 -1.02
C GLY A 128 3.39 8.67 -2.15
N GLN A 129 3.81 9.67 -2.93
CA GLN A 129 4.78 9.51 -4.02
C GLN A 129 6.21 9.93 -3.64
N TYR A 130 6.44 10.35 -2.41
CA TYR A 130 7.73 10.81 -1.93
C TYR A 130 8.47 9.69 -1.19
N MET A 131 9.74 9.49 -1.54
CA MET A 131 10.69 8.66 -0.80
C MET A 131 11.27 9.49 0.33
N LYS A 132 11.13 9.03 1.58
CA LYS A 132 11.77 9.65 2.73
C LYS A 132 13.28 9.48 2.63
N SER A 133 14.02 10.50 3.01
CA SER A 133 15.48 10.46 3.14
C SER A 133 15.88 10.47 4.62
N PHE A 134 15.14 9.70 5.40
CA PHE A 134 15.39 9.36 6.80
C PHE A 134 14.68 8.04 7.12
N ILE A 135 15.07 7.41 8.21
CA ILE A 135 14.62 6.06 8.59
C ILE A 135 13.76 6.15 9.85
N ASP A 136 12.52 5.68 9.77
CA ASP A 136 11.65 5.55 10.95
C ASP A 136 12.27 4.52 11.93
N PRO A 137 12.09 4.66 13.26
CA PRO A 137 12.80 3.84 14.25
C PRO A 137 12.61 2.32 14.10
N GLY A 138 11.43 1.89 13.67
CA GLY A 138 11.08 0.48 13.45
C GLY A 138 11.34 -0.02 12.04
N ASN A 139 11.93 0.79 11.15
CA ASN A 139 12.23 0.39 9.78
C ASN A 139 13.67 -0.11 9.67
N THR A 140 13.85 -1.39 9.35
CA THR A 140 15.16 -2.05 9.19
C THR A 140 15.43 -2.45 7.74
N LEU A 141 14.79 -1.76 6.76
CA LEU A 141 14.96 -2.03 5.34
C LEU A 141 16.42 -1.80 4.93
N ARG A 142 17.12 -2.87 4.55
CA ARG A 142 18.56 -2.87 4.25
C ARG A 142 19.01 -1.95 3.12
N MET A 143 18.06 -1.51 2.28
CA MET A 143 18.30 -0.55 1.19
C MET A 143 18.48 0.88 1.68
N LEU A 144 18.25 1.17 2.97
CA LEU A 144 18.28 2.50 3.55
C LEU A 144 19.47 2.63 4.49
N GLU A 145 20.26 3.66 4.28
CA GLU A 145 21.47 3.95 5.08
C GLU A 145 21.39 5.40 5.58
N ALA A 146 21.46 5.58 6.88
CA ALA A 146 21.63 6.89 7.50
C ALA A 146 23.11 7.13 7.74
N ALA A 147 23.66 8.20 7.19
CA ALA A 147 25.07 8.56 7.35
C ALA A 147 25.31 9.44 8.60
N ASN A 148 24.24 9.86 9.29
CA ASN A 148 24.33 10.60 10.55
C ASN A 148 23.66 9.83 11.70
N ASP A 149 23.98 10.22 12.95
CA ASP A 149 23.46 9.57 14.16
C ASP A 149 21.95 9.83 14.40
N ASN A 150 21.32 10.67 13.57
CA ASN A 150 19.91 11.03 13.69
C ASN A 150 19.03 10.38 12.60
N ARG A 151 19.42 9.20 12.12
CA ARG A 151 18.67 8.39 11.12
C ARG A 151 18.31 9.15 9.84
N GLY A 152 19.16 10.06 9.35
CA GLY A 152 18.90 10.90 8.19
C GLY A 152 18.10 12.16 8.47
N LEU A 153 17.65 12.38 9.70
CA LEU A 153 17.03 13.63 10.11
C LEU A 153 18.07 14.74 10.25
N VAL A 154 17.66 15.97 9.93
CA VAL A 154 18.50 17.17 9.98
C VAL A 154 18.00 18.11 11.07
N THR A 155 18.93 18.60 11.90
CA THR A 155 18.62 19.62 12.91
C THR A 155 18.91 21.00 12.36
N ILE A 156 17.90 21.86 12.34
CA ILE A 156 17.97 23.25 11.94
C ILE A 156 17.93 24.10 13.23
N ASP A 157 19.07 24.48 13.76
CA ASP A 157 19.23 25.15 15.05
C ASP A 157 19.98 26.51 15.00
N GLU A 158 20.42 26.90 13.78
CA GLU A 158 21.06 28.18 13.52
C GLU A 158 20.27 28.96 12.49
N GLU A 159 20.22 30.29 12.63
CA GLU A 159 19.61 31.23 11.68
C GLU A 159 20.53 31.48 10.49
N ARG A 160 20.68 30.47 9.63
CA ARG A 160 21.48 30.47 8.40
C ARG A 160 20.81 29.66 7.30
N ASP A 161 21.37 29.73 6.13
CA ASP A 161 20.95 28.88 5.01
C ASP A 161 21.65 27.51 5.07
N TYR A 162 20.86 26.43 5.02
CA TYR A 162 21.30 25.05 4.90
C TYR A 162 21.10 24.60 3.45
N ARG A 163 22.15 24.09 2.80
CA ARG A 163 22.14 23.69 1.39
C ARG A 163 21.86 22.20 1.26
N PHE A 164 20.68 21.86 0.79
CA PHE A 164 20.28 20.49 0.51
C PHE A 164 20.56 20.14 -0.95
N LEU A 165 21.15 18.99 -1.17
CA LEU A 165 21.44 18.46 -2.50
C LEU A 165 21.01 17.00 -2.57
N TYR A 166 20.08 16.70 -3.46
CA TYR A 166 19.80 15.35 -3.90
C TYR A 166 20.65 14.99 -5.11
N THR A 167 21.30 13.84 -5.04
CA THR A 167 21.94 13.17 -6.16
C THR A 167 21.15 11.91 -6.47
N LEU A 168 20.64 11.81 -7.70
CA LEU A 168 19.83 10.69 -8.18
C LEU A 168 20.63 9.96 -9.24
N THR A 169 20.79 8.65 -9.10
CA THR A 169 21.54 7.82 -10.05
C THR A 169 20.69 6.62 -10.47
N ASP A 170 20.64 6.31 -11.75
CA ASP A 170 20.00 5.11 -12.27
C ASP A 170 20.93 3.87 -12.22
N ALA A 171 20.46 2.74 -12.73
CA ALA A 171 21.24 1.50 -12.79
C ALA A 171 22.37 1.55 -13.84
N PHE A 172 22.37 2.51 -14.76
CA PHE A 172 23.39 2.71 -15.81
C PHE A 172 24.45 3.71 -15.39
N GLY A 173 24.29 4.40 -14.26
CA GLY A 173 25.20 5.43 -13.76
C GLY A 173 24.86 6.85 -14.23
N ASN A 174 23.76 7.05 -14.97
CA ASN A 174 23.31 8.39 -15.34
C ASN A 174 22.85 9.12 -14.08
N THR A 175 23.33 10.36 -13.89
CA THR A 175 23.15 11.09 -12.65
C THR A 175 22.52 12.45 -12.88
N SER A 176 21.60 12.82 -12.02
CA SER A 176 21.03 14.17 -11.94
C SER A 176 21.09 14.74 -10.53
N HIS A 177 21.01 16.07 -10.43
CA HIS A 177 21.13 16.80 -9.18
C HIS A 177 19.96 17.76 -8.98
N THR A 178 19.43 17.79 -7.76
CA THR A 178 18.37 18.72 -7.36
C THR A 178 18.79 19.44 -6.09
N ARG A 179 18.82 20.77 -6.12
CA ARG A 179 19.23 21.62 -5.00
C ARG A 179 18.08 22.45 -4.49
N PHE A 180 18.01 22.61 -3.19
CA PHE A 180 17.12 23.57 -2.53
C PHE A 180 17.77 24.05 -1.24
N THR A 181 17.26 25.19 -0.75
CA THR A 181 17.77 25.82 0.47
C THR A 181 16.69 25.81 1.55
N VAL A 182 17.07 25.35 2.73
CA VAL A 182 16.28 25.52 3.95
C VAL A 182 16.92 26.62 4.77
N ARG A 183 16.14 27.66 5.08
CA ARG A 183 16.58 28.74 5.94
C ARG A 183 16.21 28.48 7.36
N GLY A 184 17.19 28.38 8.23
CA GLY A 184 16.99 28.37 9.66
C GLY A 184 16.38 29.68 10.12
N LYS A 185 15.17 29.61 10.63
CA LYS A 185 14.47 30.76 11.22
C LYS A 185 13.75 30.28 12.46
N LYS A 186 14.12 30.88 13.59
CA LYS A 186 13.55 30.50 14.89
C LYS A 186 12.04 30.68 14.89
N GLN A 187 11.33 29.65 15.15
CA GLN A 187 9.88 29.55 15.14
C GLN A 187 9.40 28.76 16.36
N PRO A 188 8.21 29.06 16.91
CA PRO A 188 7.64 28.29 18.01
C PRO A 188 7.40 26.84 17.56
N ILE A 189 7.87 25.90 18.35
CA ILE A 189 7.55 24.49 18.19
C ILE A 189 6.57 24.13 19.32
N GLU A 190 5.34 23.84 18.97
CA GLU A 190 4.36 23.36 19.93
C GLU A 190 4.79 21.99 20.43
N ARG A 191 4.92 21.86 21.74
CA ARG A 191 5.19 20.56 22.35
C ARG A 191 4.02 19.63 22.11
N LEU A 192 4.29 18.39 21.78
CA LEU A 192 3.27 17.36 21.74
C LEU A 192 2.60 17.30 23.12
N GLN A 193 1.36 17.74 23.18
CA GLN A 193 0.51 17.45 24.32
C GLN A 193 -0.14 16.10 23.99
N HIS A 194 0.34 15.03 24.59
CA HIS A 194 -0.32 13.72 24.51
C HIS A 194 -1.69 13.82 25.19
N ARG A 195 -2.67 14.33 24.47
CA ARG A 195 -4.09 14.39 24.87
C ARG A 195 -4.85 13.15 24.44
N GLU A 196 -4.23 12.36 23.61
CA GLU A 196 -4.79 11.13 23.07
C GLU A 196 -4.91 10.09 24.18
N LYS A 197 -6.06 9.44 24.26
CA LYS A 197 -6.34 8.38 25.23
C LYS A 197 -5.35 7.22 25.11
N TYR A 198 -4.88 6.95 23.91
CA TYR A 198 -3.99 5.83 23.59
C TYR A 198 -2.76 6.29 22.83
N PHE A 199 -1.63 5.82 23.31
CA PHE A 199 -0.32 5.99 22.68
C PHE A 199 0.30 4.60 22.48
N PHE A 200 0.63 4.26 21.24
CA PHE A 200 1.27 3.00 20.86
C PHE A 200 2.75 3.25 20.58
N ALA A 201 3.61 2.63 21.35
CA ALA A 201 5.05 2.69 21.14
C ALA A 201 5.49 1.61 20.14
N TRP A 202 6.38 1.97 19.21
CA TRP A 202 6.84 1.06 18.16
C TRP A 202 7.64 -0.13 18.68
N ASN A 203 8.31 0.01 19.83
CA ASN A 203 9.27 -0.95 20.38
C ASN A 203 8.67 -1.91 21.42
N CYS A 204 7.37 -1.90 21.63
CA CYS A 204 6.68 -2.81 22.54
C CYS A 204 5.39 -3.39 21.93
N THR A 205 4.79 -4.37 22.62
CA THR A 205 3.46 -4.85 22.30
C THR A 205 2.42 -3.90 22.88
N ASN A 206 1.48 -3.44 22.04
CA ASN A 206 0.43 -2.52 22.41
C ASN A 206 -0.93 -3.22 22.41
N PHE A 207 -1.78 -2.84 23.37
CA PHE A 207 -3.13 -3.36 23.53
C PHE A 207 -4.13 -2.22 23.53
N LEU A 208 -5.18 -2.35 22.74
CA LEU A 208 -6.37 -1.50 22.81
C LEU A 208 -7.55 -2.37 23.20
N GLN A 209 -8.12 -2.07 24.35
CA GLN A 209 -9.32 -2.74 24.83
C GLN A 209 -10.37 -1.68 25.18
N GLU A 210 -11.47 -1.70 24.46
CA GLU A 210 -12.60 -0.80 24.58
C GLU A 210 -13.91 -1.59 24.52
N PRO A 211 -15.04 -1.06 24.97
CA PRO A 211 -16.32 -1.74 24.82
C PRO A 211 -16.57 -2.20 23.37
N GLY A 212 -16.62 -3.53 23.18
CA GLY A 212 -16.82 -4.14 21.87
C GLY A 212 -15.63 -4.05 20.92
N LEU A 213 -14.42 -3.71 21.39
CA LEU A 213 -13.22 -3.66 20.57
C LEU A 213 -12.01 -4.24 21.30
N THR A 214 -11.29 -5.13 20.65
CA THR A 214 -9.96 -5.54 21.09
C THR A 214 -9.01 -5.52 19.89
N LEU A 215 -7.86 -4.86 20.05
CA LEU A 215 -6.78 -4.84 19.07
C LEU A 215 -5.46 -5.14 19.78
N ILE A 216 -4.70 -6.07 19.24
CA ILE A 216 -3.35 -6.40 19.72
C ILE A 216 -2.37 -6.08 18.59
N VAL A 217 -1.43 -5.17 18.89
CA VAL A 217 -0.36 -4.79 17.98
C VAL A 217 0.97 -5.25 18.57
N PRO A 218 1.48 -6.42 18.17
CA PRO A 218 2.75 -6.97 18.68
C PRO A 218 3.93 -6.03 18.41
N LYS A 219 4.97 -6.15 19.22
CA LYS A 219 6.26 -5.49 18.96
C LYS A 219 6.75 -5.79 17.55
N GLY A 220 7.27 -4.78 16.85
CA GLY A 220 7.76 -4.88 15.47
C GLY A 220 6.69 -4.71 14.41
N MET A 221 5.43 -4.45 14.80
CA MET A 221 4.35 -4.15 13.85
C MET A 221 4.25 -2.67 13.47
N LEU A 222 4.75 -1.77 14.32
CA LEU A 222 4.79 -0.33 14.06
C LEU A 222 6.20 0.10 13.64
N TYR A 223 6.27 1.12 12.80
CA TYR A 223 7.53 1.70 12.33
C TYR A 223 7.96 2.92 13.16
N ASP A 224 7.00 3.59 13.80
CA ASP A 224 7.20 4.72 14.69
C ASP A 224 6.11 4.74 15.76
N ASP A 225 6.24 5.60 16.75
CA ASP A 225 5.25 5.84 17.77
C ASP A 225 3.96 6.42 17.16
N VAL A 226 2.81 5.97 17.64
CA VAL A 226 1.51 6.39 17.12
C VAL A 226 0.59 6.83 18.25
N ALA A 227 0.20 8.08 18.26
CA ALA A 227 -0.91 8.58 19.06
C ALA A 227 -2.23 8.27 18.33
N LEU A 228 -3.13 7.49 18.97
CA LEU A 228 -4.39 7.11 18.34
C LEU A 228 -5.44 8.20 18.53
N ASN A 229 -5.98 8.73 17.44
CA ASN A 229 -7.19 9.53 17.49
C ASN A 229 -8.42 8.62 17.53
N TYR A 230 -8.54 7.89 18.66
CA TYR A 230 -9.59 6.92 18.87
C TYR A 230 -10.96 7.58 19.01
N GLN A 231 -11.90 7.13 18.20
CA GLN A 231 -13.31 7.52 18.29
C GLN A 231 -14.21 6.30 18.11
N MET A 232 -15.29 6.25 18.88
CA MET A 232 -16.35 5.25 18.74
C MET A 232 -17.65 5.95 18.37
N LYS A 233 -18.29 5.48 17.30
CA LYS A 233 -19.58 6.02 16.82
C LYS A 233 -20.63 4.93 16.78
N ALA A 234 -21.83 5.27 17.23
CA ALA A 234 -23.01 4.42 17.17
C ALA A 234 -23.92 4.88 16.04
N ASP A 235 -23.92 4.18 14.92
CA ASP A 235 -24.86 4.46 13.85
C ASP A 235 -26.20 3.75 14.12
N SER A 236 -27.31 4.45 13.84
CA SER A 236 -28.64 3.87 13.98
C SER A 236 -28.78 2.70 13.01
N GLY A 237 -29.17 1.56 13.55
CA GLY A 237 -29.37 0.37 12.72
C GLY A 237 -28.11 -0.46 12.46
N ALA A 238 -26.92 0.00 12.77
CA ALA A 238 -25.68 -0.77 12.58
C ALA A 238 -25.59 -1.98 13.52
N VAL A 239 -24.99 -3.07 13.04
CA VAL A 239 -24.81 -4.32 13.80
C VAL A 239 -23.66 -4.24 14.81
N ALA A 240 -22.75 -3.30 14.64
CA ALA A 240 -21.64 -3.01 15.54
C ALA A 240 -21.40 -1.49 15.63
N PHE A 241 -20.55 -1.05 16.54
CA PHE A 241 -20.02 0.30 16.52
C PHE A 241 -19.02 0.48 15.39
N THR A 242 -18.84 1.71 14.95
CA THR A 242 -17.73 2.12 14.09
C THR A 242 -16.60 2.66 14.95
N TYR A 243 -15.41 2.08 14.80
CA TYR A 243 -14.22 2.42 15.58
C TYR A 243 -13.18 3.06 14.65
N GLN A 244 -12.92 4.34 14.85
CA GLN A 244 -11.80 5.04 14.24
C GLN A 244 -10.57 4.86 15.13
N LEU A 245 -9.52 4.28 14.62
CA LEU A 245 -8.24 4.08 15.34
C LEU A 245 -7.27 5.22 15.08
N SER A 246 -7.29 5.77 13.84
CA SER A 246 -6.45 6.89 13.43
C SER A 246 -7.19 7.71 12.38
N ASP A 247 -6.85 9.01 12.26
CA ASP A 247 -7.39 9.89 11.20
C ASP A 247 -6.91 9.48 9.82
N GLU A 248 -5.61 9.20 9.71
CA GLU A 248 -4.98 8.65 8.52
C GLU A 248 -4.61 7.19 8.75
N SER A 249 -4.64 6.40 7.68
CA SER A 249 -4.26 5.00 7.78
C SER A 249 -2.78 4.86 8.13
N VAL A 250 -2.48 4.20 9.25
CA VAL A 250 -1.11 3.88 9.68
C VAL A 250 -0.80 2.44 9.27
N PRO A 251 0.16 2.21 8.37
CA PRO A 251 0.50 0.87 7.92
C PRO A 251 1.19 0.08 9.02
N LEU A 252 0.83 -1.20 9.15
CA LEU A 252 1.47 -2.16 10.04
C LEU A 252 2.41 -3.06 9.23
N HIS A 253 3.50 -3.48 9.83
CA HIS A 253 4.47 -4.39 9.19
C HIS A 253 3.86 -5.75 8.87
N GLY A 254 3.05 -6.28 9.76
CA GLY A 254 2.36 -7.56 9.62
C GLY A 254 0.86 -7.48 9.87
N SER A 255 0.26 -8.63 10.08
CA SER A 255 -1.16 -8.76 10.43
C SER A 255 -1.33 -8.70 11.94
N CYS A 256 -2.26 -7.86 12.41
CA CYS A 256 -2.61 -7.71 13.81
C CYS A 256 -4.05 -8.17 14.05
N GLU A 257 -4.30 -8.86 15.15
CA GLU A 257 -5.63 -9.35 15.50
C GLU A 257 -6.54 -8.20 15.91
N LEU A 258 -7.72 -8.16 15.31
CA LEU A 258 -8.79 -7.22 15.59
C LEU A 258 -10.07 -7.99 15.89
N ARG A 259 -10.73 -7.69 17.00
CA ARG A 259 -12.05 -8.23 17.38
C ARG A 259 -13.03 -7.08 17.56
N ILE A 260 -14.20 -7.19 16.91
CA ILE A 260 -15.29 -6.22 17.03
C ILE A 260 -16.56 -6.94 17.48
N GLY A 261 -17.10 -6.52 18.62
CA GLY A 261 -18.31 -7.05 19.21
C GLY A 261 -19.57 -6.66 18.44
N LEU A 262 -20.48 -7.60 18.29
CA LEU A 262 -21.80 -7.36 17.70
C LEU A 262 -22.76 -6.80 18.75
N ARG A 263 -23.43 -5.70 18.44
CA ARG A 263 -24.49 -5.10 19.26
C ARG A 263 -25.84 -5.79 19.07
N ARG A 264 -26.03 -6.33 17.85
CA ARG A 264 -27.24 -7.06 17.48
C ARG A 264 -26.94 -7.99 16.31
N MET A 265 -27.68 -9.06 16.22
CA MET A 265 -27.56 -10.08 15.20
C MET A 265 -28.91 -10.29 14.49
N PRO A 266 -29.23 -9.46 13.46
CA PRO A 266 -30.49 -9.62 12.72
C PRO A 266 -30.55 -10.90 11.88
N LEU A 267 -29.41 -11.55 11.60
CA LEU A 267 -29.33 -12.82 10.90
C LEU A 267 -28.76 -13.90 11.83
N ALA A 268 -29.35 -15.09 11.80
CA ALA A 268 -28.83 -16.26 12.51
C ALA A 268 -27.59 -16.84 11.87
N ASP A 269 -27.46 -16.70 10.54
CA ASP A 269 -26.28 -17.13 9.79
C ASP A 269 -25.12 -16.18 10.01
N THR A 270 -24.18 -16.60 10.85
CA THR A 270 -23.01 -15.79 11.23
C THR A 270 -21.99 -15.63 10.11
N THR A 271 -22.05 -16.45 9.05
CA THR A 271 -21.17 -16.32 7.90
C THR A 271 -21.44 -15.09 7.07
N LYS A 272 -22.61 -14.46 7.23
CA LYS A 272 -23.00 -13.23 6.52
C LYS A 272 -22.42 -11.95 7.12
N TYR A 273 -21.77 -12.03 8.27
CA TYR A 273 -21.11 -10.88 8.91
C TYR A 273 -19.65 -10.83 8.53
N TYR A 274 -19.13 -9.63 8.33
CA TYR A 274 -17.72 -9.40 8.04
C TYR A 274 -17.22 -8.10 8.66
N VAL A 275 -15.96 -8.05 9.04
CA VAL A 275 -15.31 -6.80 9.41
C VAL A 275 -15.08 -5.97 8.17
N ALA A 276 -15.52 -4.72 8.19
CA ALA A 276 -15.38 -3.78 7.13
C ALA A 276 -14.45 -2.63 7.51
N ARG A 277 -13.51 -2.30 6.65
CA ARG A 277 -12.78 -1.04 6.68
C ARG A 277 -13.67 0.05 6.11
N VAL A 278 -13.85 1.13 6.86
CA VAL A 278 -14.64 2.30 6.45
C VAL A 278 -13.73 3.29 5.73
N THR A 279 -14.14 3.73 4.54
CA THR A 279 -13.43 4.76 3.77
C THR A 279 -14.43 5.77 3.19
N PRO A 280 -13.97 6.94 2.71
CA PRO A 280 -14.85 7.89 2.01
C PRO A 280 -15.55 7.30 0.76
N LYS A 281 -15.00 6.22 0.19
CA LYS A 281 -15.56 5.54 -0.99
C LYS A 281 -16.52 4.39 -0.64
N GLY A 282 -16.70 4.09 0.64
CA GLY A 282 -17.56 3.03 1.14
C GLY A 282 -16.83 2.01 2.01
N LEU A 283 -17.49 0.87 2.21
CA LEU A 283 -17.00 -0.25 3.00
C LEU A 283 -16.15 -1.20 2.15
N TYR A 284 -15.05 -1.67 2.71
CA TYR A 284 -14.19 -2.68 2.11
C TYR A 284 -14.03 -3.86 3.06
N GLY A 285 -14.33 -5.06 2.60
CA GLY A 285 -14.24 -6.27 3.41
C GLY A 285 -12.83 -6.54 3.91
N ALA A 286 -12.70 -6.75 5.22
CA ALA A 286 -11.49 -7.23 5.88
C ALA A 286 -11.67 -8.69 6.36
N GLY A 287 -12.71 -9.39 5.87
CA GLY A 287 -13.03 -10.76 6.25
C GLY A 287 -13.52 -10.88 7.69
N GLY A 288 -13.29 -12.04 8.28
CA GLY A 288 -13.57 -12.29 9.69
C GLY A 288 -14.37 -13.55 9.92
N THR A 289 -14.24 -14.08 11.12
CA THR A 289 -15.01 -15.21 11.64
C THR A 289 -15.73 -14.81 12.92
N TYR A 290 -16.92 -15.33 13.12
CA TYR A 290 -17.67 -15.10 14.35
C TYR A 290 -17.16 -16.01 15.46
N GLU A 291 -16.85 -15.42 16.64
CA GLU A 291 -16.47 -16.11 17.86
C GLU A 291 -17.11 -15.39 19.05
N ASP A 292 -17.99 -16.06 19.81
CA ASP A 292 -18.53 -15.62 21.09
C ASP A 292 -19.04 -14.15 21.16
N GLY A 293 -19.81 -13.74 20.15
CA GLY A 293 -20.35 -12.38 20.08
C GLY A 293 -19.44 -11.37 19.39
N PHE A 294 -18.26 -11.77 18.92
CA PHE A 294 -17.32 -10.95 18.23
C PHE A 294 -17.06 -11.44 16.79
N MET A 295 -16.82 -10.50 15.90
CA MET A 295 -16.17 -10.77 14.62
C MET A 295 -14.66 -10.58 14.78
N LYS A 296 -13.91 -11.66 14.59
CA LYS A 296 -12.45 -11.71 14.67
C LYS A 296 -11.84 -11.70 13.28
N THR A 297 -10.88 -10.83 13.06
CA THR A 297 -10.12 -10.74 11.81
C THR A 297 -8.68 -10.35 12.07
N THR A 298 -7.88 -10.24 10.99
CA THR A 298 -6.55 -9.62 11.03
C THR A 298 -6.50 -8.41 10.13
N VAL A 299 -5.89 -7.34 10.64
CA VAL A 299 -5.71 -6.08 9.90
C VAL A 299 -4.23 -5.76 9.72
N ARG A 300 -3.92 -4.98 8.68
CA ARG A 300 -2.55 -4.58 8.33
C ARG A 300 -2.36 -3.07 8.34
N GLU A 301 -3.27 -2.36 8.97
CA GLU A 301 -3.23 -0.90 9.14
C GLU A 301 -4.13 -0.49 10.29
N LEU A 302 -3.80 0.60 10.96
CA LEU A 302 -4.70 1.27 11.89
C LEU A 302 -5.56 2.23 11.08
N ALA A 303 -6.85 1.95 11.00
CA ALA A 303 -7.82 2.70 10.19
C ALA A 303 -9.18 2.73 10.91
N THR A 304 -10.23 3.02 10.18
CA THR A 304 -11.61 2.95 10.71
C THR A 304 -12.25 1.62 10.33
N TYR A 305 -12.83 0.93 11.33
CA TYR A 305 -13.45 -0.39 11.17
C TYR A 305 -14.83 -0.46 11.79
N THR A 306 -15.66 -1.31 11.22
CA THR A 306 -16.99 -1.70 11.74
C THR A 306 -17.27 -3.16 11.34
N VAL A 307 -18.45 -3.67 11.71
CA VAL A 307 -18.98 -4.92 11.16
C VAL A 307 -20.18 -4.60 10.27
N ALA A 308 -20.23 -5.25 9.14
CA ALA A 308 -21.33 -5.16 8.18
C ALA A 308 -21.86 -6.54 7.82
N ILE A 309 -22.97 -6.57 7.07
CA ILE A 309 -23.62 -7.79 6.58
C ILE A 309 -23.54 -7.80 5.06
N ASP A 310 -23.24 -8.96 4.51
CA ASP A 310 -23.29 -9.23 3.10
C ASP A 310 -24.13 -10.46 2.79
N THR A 311 -25.27 -10.26 2.12
CA THR A 311 -26.18 -11.30 1.66
C THR A 311 -26.36 -11.26 0.13
N VAL A 312 -25.59 -10.40 -0.54
CA VAL A 312 -25.73 -10.17 -1.98
C VAL A 312 -24.66 -10.99 -2.72
N PRO A 313 -25.08 -11.97 -3.53
CA PRO A 313 -24.13 -12.81 -4.23
C PRO A 313 -23.37 -12.05 -5.33
N PRO A 314 -22.20 -12.54 -5.78
CA PRO A 314 -21.41 -11.98 -6.86
C PRO A 314 -22.22 -11.87 -8.18
N VAL A 315 -21.90 -10.88 -9.00
CA VAL A 315 -22.49 -10.73 -10.33
C VAL A 315 -21.53 -11.30 -11.37
N ILE A 316 -21.99 -12.31 -12.12
CA ILE A 316 -21.26 -12.93 -13.24
C ILE A 316 -21.90 -12.45 -14.55
N THR A 317 -21.11 -11.83 -15.43
CA THR A 317 -21.57 -11.32 -16.72
C THR A 317 -20.74 -11.87 -17.87
N PRO A 318 -21.33 -12.57 -18.86
CA PRO A 318 -20.61 -13.03 -20.05
C PRO A 318 -20.21 -11.83 -20.92
N VAL A 319 -18.99 -11.87 -21.45
CA VAL A 319 -18.45 -10.83 -22.33
C VAL A 319 -18.42 -11.33 -23.76
N ASN A 320 -19.22 -10.74 -24.63
CA ASN A 320 -19.34 -11.09 -26.07
C ASN A 320 -19.53 -12.59 -26.34
N PRO A 321 -20.53 -13.27 -25.75
CA PRO A 321 -20.69 -14.72 -25.83
C PRO A 321 -20.85 -15.24 -27.26
N LYS A 322 -21.43 -14.46 -28.16
CA LYS A 322 -21.57 -14.79 -29.60
C LYS A 322 -20.24 -14.97 -30.33
N ASN A 323 -19.14 -14.45 -29.78
CA ASN A 323 -17.81 -14.52 -30.38
C ASN A 323 -16.90 -15.59 -29.77
N TRP A 324 -17.31 -16.29 -28.72
CA TRP A 324 -16.44 -17.22 -28.01
C TRP A 324 -15.89 -18.34 -28.91
N GLY A 325 -16.77 -18.99 -29.69
CA GLY A 325 -16.32 -20.02 -30.63
C GLY A 325 -15.37 -19.48 -31.69
N ARG A 326 -15.65 -18.30 -32.26
CA ARG A 326 -14.77 -17.70 -33.27
C ARG A 326 -13.40 -17.31 -32.72
N THR A 327 -13.35 -16.77 -31.48
CA THR A 327 -12.12 -16.31 -30.85
C THR A 327 -11.37 -17.42 -30.12
N GLY A 328 -12.00 -18.57 -29.87
CA GLY A 328 -11.45 -19.62 -29.04
C GLY A 328 -11.30 -19.23 -27.56
N LYS A 329 -12.04 -18.21 -27.10
CA LYS A 329 -11.90 -17.68 -25.73
C LYS A 329 -13.27 -17.41 -25.11
N ILE A 330 -13.49 -17.98 -23.93
CA ILE A 330 -14.66 -17.69 -23.09
C ILE A 330 -14.24 -16.62 -22.07
N VAL A 331 -15.01 -15.54 -21.96
CA VAL A 331 -14.70 -14.43 -21.09
C VAL A 331 -15.90 -14.06 -20.22
N TYR A 332 -15.70 -14.07 -18.91
CA TYR A 332 -16.64 -13.55 -17.92
C TYR A 332 -16.07 -12.35 -17.18
N THR A 333 -16.94 -11.43 -16.79
CA THR A 333 -16.66 -10.43 -15.76
C THR A 333 -17.34 -10.88 -14.48
N ILE A 334 -16.56 -11.03 -13.39
CA ILE A 334 -17.09 -11.39 -12.07
C ILE A 334 -16.77 -10.26 -11.10
N LYS A 335 -17.82 -9.74 -10.45
CA LYS A 335 -17.68 -8.63 -9.49
C LYS A 335 -18.52 -8.89 -8.26
N ASP A 336 -17.96 -8.49 -7.13
CA ASP A 336 -18.66 -8.34 -5.88
C ASP A 336 -18.34 -6.95 -5.28
N LYS A 337 -19.29 -6.35 -4.55
CA LYS A 337 -19.15 -4.98 -4.03
C LYS A 337 -18.66 -4.91 -2.59
N ALA A 338 -18.98 -5.91 -1.78
CA ALA A 338 -18.77 -5.86 -0.33
C ALA A 338 -17.57 -6.67 0.10
N THR A 339 -17.57 -7.96 -0.14
CA THR A 339 -16.57 -8.89 0.40
C THR A 339 -15.61 -9.44 -0.66
N GLY A 340 -15.86 -9.11 -1.94
CA GLY A 340 -15.04 -9.54 -3.06
C GLY A 340 -15.24 -11.01 -3.42
N ILE A 341 -14.50 -11.50 -4.40
CA ILE A 341 -14.60 -12.88 -4.86
C ILE A 341 -13.64 -13.77 -4.05
N HIS A 342 -14.21 -14.67 -3.25
CA HIS A 342 -13.47 -15.67 -2.49
C HIS A 342 -13.00 -16.82 -3.36
N SER A 343 -13.92 -17.39 -4.16
CA SER A 343 -13.60 -18.49 -5.06
C SER A 343 -14.43 -18.43 -6.35
N TYR A 344 -13.93 -19.08 -7.40
CA TYR A 344 -14.66 -19.28 -8.63
C TYR A 344 -14.28 -20.61 -9.27
N ARG A 345 -15.20 -21.20 -10.04
CA ARG A 345 -14.98 -22.44 -10.76
C ARG A 345 -15.74 -22.41 -12.09
N GLY A 346 -15.05 -22.74 -13.17
CA GLY A 346 -15.65 -22.91 -14.48
C GLY A 346 -15.66 -24.38 -14.91
N THR A 347 -16.71 -24.82 -15.61
CA THR A 347 -16.74 -26.10 -16.30
C THR A 347 -17.25 -25.93 -17.73
N ILE A 348 -16.82 -26.83 -18.64
CA ILE A 348 -17.36 -26.94 -20.00
C ILE A 348 -17.84 -28.39 -20.14
N ASP A 349 -19.11 -28.61 -20.48
CA ASP A 349 -19.78 -29.89 -20.54
C ASP A 349 -19.55 -30.76 -19.29
N GLY A 350 -19.62 -30.10 -18.12
CA GLY A 350 -19.41 -30.72 -16.80
C GLY A 350 -17.94 -31.00 -16.45
N LYS A 351 -16.98 -30.80 -17.37
CA LYS A 351 -15.56 -31.01 -17.12
C LYS A 351 -14.89 -29.67 -16.69
N TYR A 352 -13.96 -29.74 -15.71
CA TYR A 352 -13.24 -28.58 -15.23
C TYR A 352 -12.53 -27.83 -16.38
N ALA A 353 -12.75 -26.50 -16.43
CA ALA A 353 -12.11 -25.59 -17.36
C ALA A 353 -11.33 -24.52 -16.59
N LEU A 354 -10.08 -24.28 -16.99
CA LEU A 354 -9.21 -23.30 -16.33
C LEU A 354 -9.55 -21.88 -16.79
N PHE A 355 -10.11 -21.07 -15.89
CA PHE A 355 -10.30 -19.64 -16.09
C PHE A 355 -9.18 -18.88 -15.38
N GLY A 356 -8.34 -18.19 -16.15
CA GLY A 356 -7.26 -17.36 -15.62
C GLY A 356 -7.66 -15.89 -15.48
N ARG A 357 -6.95 -15.15 -14.62
CA ARG A 357 -7.04 -13.69 -14.52
C ARG A 357 -5.75 -13.06 -15.07
N PRO A 358 -5.62 -12.84 -16.38
CA PRO A 358 -4.39 -12.33 -16.98
C PRO A 358 -4.04 -10.91 -16.51
N ASN A 359 -5.03 -10.17 -16.04
CA ASN A 359 -4.83 -8.86 -15.43
C ASN A 359 -5.58 -8.76 -14.08
N LEU A 360 -4.84 -8.74 -13.00
CA LEU A 360 -5.38 -8.68 -11.63
C LEU A 360 -6.16 -7.38 -11.32
N THR A 361 -5.95 -6.32 -12.11
CA THR A 361 -6.70 -5.06 -11.95
C THR A 361 -8.06 -5.07 -12.66
N ARG A 362 -8.28 -6.03 -13.56
CA ARG A 362 -9.55 -6.22 -14.27
C ARG A 362 -10.30 -7.41 -13.67
N SER A 363 -11.61 -7.27 -13.51
CA SER A 363 -12.48 -8.34 -13.03
C SER A 363 -12.83 -9.35 -14.13
N GLN A 364 -11.91 -9.60 -15.07
CA GLN A 364 -12.12 -10.51 -16.20
C GLN A 364 -11.45 -11.85 -15.95
N TYR A 365 -12.19 -12.91 -16.23
CA TYR A 365 -11.81 -14.31 -16.12
C TYR A 365 -11.90 -14.94 -17.51
N ILE A 366 -10.80 -15.48 -18.01
CA ILE A 366 -10.65 -15.95 -19.38
C ILE A 366 -10.26 -17.41 -19.40
N CYS A 367 -10.99 -18.21 -20.16
CA CYS A 367 -10.63 -19.58 -20.51
C CYS A 367 -10.29 -19.62 -22.01
N GLU A 368 -9.10 -20.10 -22.36
CA GLU A 368 -8.74 -20.42 -23.73
C GLU A 368 -9.18 -21.84 -24.05
N LEU A 369 -9.93 -22.01 -25.16
CA LEU A 369 -10.45 -23.28 -25.59
C LEU A 369 -9.31 -24.15 -26.17
N ASP A 370 -9.16 -25.36 -25.64
CA ASP A 370 -8.17 -26.34 -26.07
C ASP A 370 -8.86 -27.47 -26.86
N PRO A 371 -8.50 -27.69 -28.15
CA PRO A 371 -9.08 -28.74 -28.97
C PRO A 371 -8.89 -30.17 -28.42
N LYS A 372 -7.92 -30.35 -27.50
CA LYS A 372 -7.73 -31.64 -26.82
C LYS A 372 -8.73 -31.92 -25.71
N ARG A 373 -9.45 -30.88 -25.25
CA ARG A 373 -10.39 -30.92 -24.11
C ARG A 373 -11.83 -30.66 -24.51
N VAL A 374 -12.06 -29.85 -25.53
CA VAL A 374 -13.36 -29.43 -26.05
C VAL A 374 -13.38 -29.75 -27.53
N GLU A 375 -14.37 -30.46 -28.01
CA GLU A 375 -14.49 -30.87 -29.40
C GLU A 375 -14.96 -29.72 -30.29
N LYS A 376 -14.33 -29.51 -31.46
CA LYS A 376 -14.77 -28.51 -32.43
C LYS A 376 -16.00 -28.96 -33.21
N GLY A 377 -16.84 -28.00 -33.62
CA GLY A 377 -18.03 -28.23 -34.43
C GLY A 377 -19.29 -28.54 -33.61
N GLY A 378 -19.18 -28.55 -32.27
CA GLY A 378 -20.29 -28.89 -31.36
C GLY A 378 -20.89 -27.65 -30.65
N LYS A 379 -22.07 -27.89 -30.06
CA LYS A 379 -22.68 -26.97 -29.09
C LYS A 379 -22.24 -27.41 -27.69
N HIS A 380 -21.69 -26.47 -26.93
CA HIS A 380 -21.16 -26.72 -25.59
C HIS A 380 -21.90 -25.90 -24.55
N VAL A 381 -21.90 -26.39 -23.32
CA VAL A 381 -22.43 -25.68 -22.15
C VAL A 381 -21.25 -25.30 -21.25
N VAL A 382 -21.11 -24.01 -20.98
CA VAL A 382 -20.20 -23.49 -19.96
C VAL A 382 -20.98 -23.14 -18.72
N GLU A 383 -20.50 -23.58 -17.57
CA GLU A 383 -21.03 -23.18 -16.26
C GLU A 383 -19.94 -22.43 -15.50
N MET A 384 -20.29 -21.28 -14.93
CA MET A 384 -19.42 -20.48 -14.08
C MET A 384 -20.08 -20.29 -12.72
N VAL A 385 -19.36 -20.70 -11.66
CA VAL A 385 -19.75 -20.52 -10.27
C VAL A 385 -18.82 -19.51 -9.64
N ALA A 386 -19.34 -18.57 -8.86
CA ALA A 386 -18.54 -17.65 -8.06
C ALA A 386 -19.13 -17.51 -6.65
N VAL A 387 -18.27 -17.47 -5.65
CA VAL A 387 -18.62 -17.32 -4.24
C VAL A 387 -17.87 -16.12 -3.68
N ASP A 388 -18.57 -15.27 -2.91
CA ASP A 388 -17.98 -14.13 -2.22
C ASP A 388 -17.34 -14.49 -0.85
N GLY A 389 -16.85 -13.48 -0.13
CA GLY A 389 -16.23 -13.67 1.20
C GLY A 389 -17.22 -14.06 2.31
N CYS A 390 -18.52 -13.90 2.10
CA CYS A 390 -19.59 -14.29 3.02
C CYS A 390 -20.34 -15.57 2.60
N GLY A 391 -19.82 -16.28 1.59
CA GLY A 391 -20.37 -17.54 1.11
C GLY A 391 -21.66 -17.38 0.30
N ASN A 392 -21.94 -16.19 -0.27
CA ASN A 392 -23.04 -16.04 -1.22
C ASN A 392 -22.59 -16.51 -2.59
N GLU A 393 -23.39 -17.35 -3.24
CA GLU A 393 -23.03 -18.01 -4.49
C GLU A 393 -23.89 -17.54 -5.66
N THR A 394 -23.25 -17.42 -6.82
CA THR A 394 -23.92 -17.25 -8.12
C THR A 394 -23.46 -18.32 -9.09
N VAL A 395 -24.40 -18.91 -9.79
CA VAL A 395 -24.16 -19.89 -10.87
C VAL A 395 -24.75 -19.33 -12.16
N VAL A 396 -23.95 -19.25 -13.22
CA VAL A 396 -24.38 -18.87 -14.56
C VAL A 396 -24.06 -19.98 -15.55
N ARG A 397 -25.02 -20.28 -16.45
CA ARG A 397 -24.86 -21.26 -17.53
C ARG A 397 -25.12 -20.60 -18.87
N ASP A 398 -24.14 -20.69 -19.74
CA ASP A 398 -24.23 -20.19 -21.11
C ASP A 398 -23.94 -21.30 -22.12
N THR A 399 -24.41 -21.12 -23.35
CA THR A 399 -24.12 -22.04 -24.44
C THR A 399 -23.34 -21.35 -25.54
N PHE A 400 -22.41 -22.07 -26.15
CA PHE A 400 -21.64 -21.60 -27.30
C PHE A 400 -21.40 -22.72 -28.30
N VAL A 401 -21.09 -22.34 -29.53
CA VAL A 401 -20.67 -23.27 -30.60
C VAL A 401 -19.20 -23.01 -30.90
N TRP A 402 -18.41 -24.06 -30.98
CA TRP A 402 -16.96 -23.92 -31.27
C TRP A 402 -16.46 -24.93 -32.27
#